data_c327f0c3ec2966762ac16490d7349da8
#
_entry.id   c327f0c3ec2966762ac16490d7349da8
#
_cell.length_a   1.000
_cell.length_b   1.000
_cell.length_c   1.000
_cell.angle_alpha   90.00
_cell.angle_beta   90.00
_cell.angle_gamma   90.00
#
_symmetry.space_group_name_H-M   'P 1'
#
loop_
_entity.id
_entity.type
_entity.pdbx_description
1 polymer ?
#
loop_
_entity_poly.entity_id
_entity_poly.type
_entity_poly.pdbx_seq_one_letter_code
_entity_poly.pdbx_strand_id
1 'polypeptide(L)'
;LDGDLLAVTTFTNGDALEIASTNYLLKGNRPPYWCISLRDISTVSWTTSADGSAEQVLSLLGTWGYHDQYSQRAWLAIGTLGAAITDTTTLAFTMSAGHSVVVENILKIDSELYNISTVSTNTITPVKRGDNGSTAATHLNGATVYAWQPMDEIKQITLEIAHSAYMRRFGKNTGESATVTGAGVVLTPRDIPASAQSFISDMRRRVWR
;
A
#
# COMPACT_ATOMS: atom_id res chain seq x y z
N LEU A 1 -10.71 -13.97 1.62
CA LEU A 1 -10.54 -12.53 1.83
C LEU A 1 -10.89 -11.76 0.56
N ASP A 2 -11.59 -10.64 0.71
CA ASP A 2 -11.98 -9.78 -0.43
C ASP A 2 -10.89 -8.76 -0.82
N GLY A 3 -9.84 -8.64 -0.03
CA GLY A 3 -8.70 -7.76 -0.23
C GLY A 3 -7.37 -8.52 -0.23
N ASP A 4 -6.32 -7.84 -0.69
CA ASP A 4 -4.95 -8.31 -0.61
C ASP A 4 -4.40 -7.95 0.79
N LEU A 5 -4.36 -8.92 1.68
CA LEU A 5 -3.91 -8.74 3.06
C LEU A 5 -2.38 -8.79 3.12
N LEU A 6 -1.76 -7.74 3.65
CA LEU A 6 -0.31 -7.67 3.85
C LEU A 6 0.10 -8.08 5.26
N ALA A 7 -0.66 -7.66 6.26
CA ALA A 7 -0.41 -7.98 7.66
C ALA A 7 -1.71 -7.95 8.46
N VAL A 8 -1.80 -8.80 9.49
CA VAL A 8 -2.90 -8.81 10.46
C VAL A 8 -2.49 -7.97 11.67
N THR A 9 -3.36 -7.07 12.07
CA THR A 9 -3.23 -6.32 13.33
C THR A 9 -4.03 -7.00 14.42
N THR A 10 -5.32 -7.25 14.16
CA THR A 10 -6.23 -7.92 15.09
C THR A 10 -7.18 -8.82 14.31
N PHE A 11 -7.42 -10.01 14.81
CA PHE A 11 -8.38 -10.94 14.25
C PHE A 11 -9.31 -11.44 15.34
N THR A 12 -10.60 -11.12 15.24
CA THR A 12 -11.59 -11.48 16.24
C THR A 12 -12.63 -12.46 15.68
N ASN A 13 -13.07 -13.36 16.55
CA ASN A 13 -14.08 -14.36 16.28
C ASN A 13 -15.50 -13.81 16.49
N GLY A 14 -16.53 -14.61 16.23
CA GLY A 14 -17.93 -14.22 16.39
C GLY A 14 -18.35 -13.87 17.81
N ASP A 15 -17.67 -14.39 18.81
CA ASP A 15 -17.82 -14.05 20.23
C ASP A 15 -17.05 -12.77 20.64
N ALA A 16 -16.52 -12.02 19.69
CA ALA A 16 -15.68 -10.85 19.86
C ALA A 16 -14.34 -11.10 20.57
N LEU A 17 -13.95 -12.37 20.79
CA LEU A 17 -12.64 -12.69 21.36
C LEU A 17 -11.56 -12.69 20.27
N GLU A 18 -10.37 -12.18 20.63
CA GLU A 18 -9.23 -12.15 19.72
C GLU A 18 -8.68 -13.56 19.51
N ILE A 19 -8.44 -13.90 18.25
CA ILE A 19 -7.76 -15.13 17.85
C ILE A 19 -6.28 -14.83 17.74
N ALA A 20 -5.48 -15.35 18.67
CA ALA A 20 -4.03 -15.17 18.65
C ALA A 20 -3.39 -15.74 17.37
N SER A 21 -2.32 -15.11 16.90
CA SER A 21 -1.60 -15.49 15.66
C SER A 21 -1.08 -16.93 15.66
N THR A 22 -0.93 -17.56 16.85
CA THR A 22 -0.57 -18.95 17.01
C THR A 22 -1.69 -19.92 16.61
N ASN A 23 -2.93 -19.47 16.52
CA ASN A 23 -4.11 -20.29 16.27
C ASN A 23 -4.58 -20.26 14.80
N TYR A 24 -3.99 -19.42 13.95
CA TYR A 24 -4.37 -19.35 12.54
C TYR A 24 -3.16 -19.40 11.60
N LEU A 25 -3.44 -19.67 10.34
CA LEU A 25 -2.48 -19.66 9.24
C LEU A 25 -2.95 -18.69 8.17
N LEU A 26 -2.04 -17.86 7.70
CA LEU A 26 -2.20 -17.05 6.51
C LEU A 26 -1.81 -17.90 5.29
N LYS A 27 -2.71 -18.02 4.32
CA LYS A 27 -2.46 -18.79 3.10
C LYS A 27 -1.73 -17.93 2.06
N GLY A 28 -0.57 -18.42 1.65
CA GLY A 28 0.43 -17.79 0.82
C GLY A 28 1.79 -17.90 1.49
N ASN A 29 2.88 -18.13 0.71
CA ASN A 29 4.22 -18.20 1.26
C ASN A 29 4.72 -16.82 1.75
N ARG A 30 4.11 -15.76 1.25
CA ARG A 30 4.42 -14.37 1.55
C ARG A 30 3.21 -13.48 1.20
N PRO A 31 3.15 -12.24 1.72
CA PRO A 31 2.10 -11.30 1.34
C PRO A 31 2.10 -11.01 -0.18
N PRO A 32 0.95 -10.69 -0.76
CA PRO A 32 -0.36 -10.60 -0.12
C PRO A 32 -0.97 -11.98 0.15
N TYR A 33 -1.63 -12.10 1.30
CA TYR A 33 -2.32 -13.32 1.71
C TYR A 33 -3.77 -13.30 1.21
N TRP A 34 -4.24 -14.43 0.73
CA TRP A 34 -5.57 -14.55 0.13
C TRP A 34 -6.60 -15.26 1.01
N CYS A 35 -6.16 -15.95 2.05
CA CYS A 35 -7.06 -16.71 2.95
C CYS A 35 -6.45 -16.81 4.34
N ILE A 36 -7.31 -16.91 5.35
CA ILE A 36 -6.97 -17.25 6.74
C ILE A 36 -7.66 -18.56 7.07
N SER A 37 -6.97 -19.49 7.72
CA SER A 37 -7.53 -20.73 8.24
C SER A 37 -7.08 -20.97 9.67
N LEU A 38 -7.92 -21.54 10.52
CA LEU A 38 -7.50 -22.03 11.83
C LEU A 38 -6.50 -23.17 11.65
N ARG A 39 -5.57 -23.30 12.58
CA ARG A 39 -4.64 -24.43 12.63
C ARG A 39 -5.36 -25.68 13.17
N ASP A 40 -4.99 -26.84 12.66
CA ASP A 40 -5.56 -28.12 13.11
C ASP A 40 -5.29 -28.41 14.59
N ILE A 41 -4.18 -27.86 15.11
CA ILE A 41 -3.78 -27.98 16.52
C ILE A 41 -4.38 -26.89 17.41
N SER A 42 -5.17 -25.97 16.84
CA SER A 42 -5.82 -24.88 17.59
C SER A 42 -6.94 -25.45 18.43
N THR A 43 -7.06 -24.96 19.66
CA THR A 43 -8.23 -25.19 20.51
C THR A 43 -9.40 -24.23 20.20
N VAL A 44 -9.15 -23.24 19.33
CA VAL A 44 -10.14 -22.23 18.90
C VAL A 44 -10.94 -22.79 17.74
N SER A 45 -12.26 -22.66 17.81
CA SER A 45 -13.20 -22.94 16.73
C SER A 45 -13.92 -21.66 16.30
N TRP A 46 -14.47 -21.65 15.09
CA TRP A 46 -15.33 -20.56 14.66
C TRP A 46 -16.57 -20.46 15.52
N THR A 47 -16.90 -19.27 16.00
CA THR A 47 -18.06 -19.01 16.84
C THR A 47 -19.06 -18.11 16.11
N THR A 48 -20.30 -18.18 16.52
CA THR A 48 -21.36 -17.25 16.10
C THR A 48 -21.34 -16.00 16.97
N SER A 49 -22.00 -14.93 16.51
CA SER A 49 -22.27 -13.76 17.33
C SER A 49 -23.23 -14.08 18.49
N ALA A 50 -23.39 -13.14 19.41
CA ALA A 50 -24.25 -13.31 20.58
C ALA A 50 -25.73 -13.54 20.26
N ASP A 51 -26.20 -13.13 19.08
CA ASP A 51 -27.55 -13.38 18.55
C ASP A 51 -27.68 -14.73 17.82
N GLY A 52 -26.60 -15.52 17.76
CA GLY A 52 -26.56 -16.82 17.09
C GLY A 52 -26.30 -16.76 15.58
N SER A 53 -26.06 -15.56 15.02
CA SER A 53 -25.71 -15.43 13.60
C SER A 53 -24.29 -15.92 13.33
N ALA A 54 -24.09 -16.55 12.17
CA ALA A 54 -22.78 -16.92 11.64
C ALA A 54 -22.34 -15.98 10.49
N GLU A 55 -23.17 -15.02 10.10
CA GLU A 55 -22.92 -14.14 8.97
C GLU A 55 -22.07 -12.92 9.39
N GLN A 56 -20.97 -12.68 8.68
CA GLN A 56 -20.12 -11.50 8.85
C GLN A 56 -19.60 -11.26 10.29
N VAL A 57 -19.46 -12.33 11.06
CA VAL A 57 -19.09 -12.25 12.49
C VAL A 57 -17.59 -12.19 12.73
N LEU A 58 -16.79 -12.54 11.73
CA LEU A 58 -15.33 -12.45 11.82
C LEU A 58 -14.86 -11.04 11.47
N SER A 59 -14.12 -10.41 12.38
CA SER A 59 -13.53 -9.09 12.15
C SER A 59 -12.01 -9.19 11.98
N LEU A 60 -11.50 -8.64 10.90
CA LEU A 60 -10.09 -8.62 10.57
C LEU A 60 -9.62 -7.18 10.37
N LEU A 61 -8.84 -6.70 11.31
CA LEU A 61 -8.12 -5.44 11.20
C LEU A 61 -6.68 -5.73 10.73
N GLY A 62 -6.22 -5.05 9.71
CA GLY A 62 -4.89 -5.31 9.15
C GLY A 62 -4.48 -4.27 8.12
N THR A 63 -3.29 -4.45 7.57
CA THR A 63 -2.79 -3.66 6.45
C THR A 63 -3.16 -4.35 5.15
N TRP A 64 -3.83 -3.62 4.27
CA TRP A 64 -4.32 -4.10 3.00
C TRP A 64 -3.61 -3.39 1.85
N GLY A 65 -3.32 -4.11 0.78
CA GLY A 65 -2.67 -3.58 -0.41
C GLY A 65 -1.83 -4.64 -1.09
N TYR A 66 -1.19 -4.26 -2.19
CA TYR A 66 -0.37 -5.19 -2.95
C TYR A 66 1.11 -4.82 -2.84
N HIS A 67 1.92 -5.74 -2.28
CA HIS A 67 3.38 -5.65 -2.26
C HIS A 67 3.97 -7.04 -2.05
N ASP A 68 4.73 -7.53 -3.02
CA ASP A 68 5.31 -8.90 -3.02
C ASP A 68 6.38 -9.12 -1.96
N GLN A 69 7.04 -8.05 -1.50
CA GLN A 69 8.10 -8.06 -0.47
C GLN A 69 7.76 -7.11 0.69
N TYR A 70 6.50 -7.10 1.13
CA TYR A 70 5.98 -6.15 2.12
C TYR A 70 6.85 -6.07 3.38
N SER A 71 7.23 -7.21 3.96
CA SER A 71 7.99 -7.25 5.22
C SER A 71 9.45 -6.80 5.10
N GLN A 72 9.99 -6.70 3.87
CA GLN A 72 11.41 -6.46 3.64
C GLN A 72 11.70 -5.13 2.96
N ARG A 73 10.85 -4.70 2.02
CA ARG A 73 11.12 -3.57 1.13
C ARG A 73 10.03 -2.51 1.08
N ALA A 74 8.85 -2.77 1.64
CA ALA A 74 7.75 -1.81 1.54
C ALA A 74 8.01 -0.50 2.30
N TRP A 75 8.87 -0.53 3.32
CA TRP A 75 9.16 0.62 4.15
C TRP A 75 10.66 0.90 4.22
N LEU A 76 11.07 2.02 3.62
CA LEU A 76 12.45 2.48 3.64
C LEU A 76 12.62 3.55 4.71
N ALA A 77 13.59 3.38 5.61
CA ALA A 77 13.98 4.41 6.57
C ALA A 77 14.58 5.63 5.83
N ILE A 78 14.00 6.80 6.02
CA ILE A 78 14.37 8.04 5.30
C ILE A 78 14.80 9.17 6.23
N GLY A 79 14.87 8.92 7.52
CA GLY A 79 15.28 9.86 8.54
C GLY A 79 14.67 9.56 9.89
N THR A 80 14.80 10.51 10.80
CA THR A 80 14.25 10.44 12.16
C THR A 80 13.51 11.72 12.51
N LEU A 81 12.64 11.68 13.50
CA LEU A 81 12.04 12.90 14.07
C LEU A 81 13.13 13.78 14.71
N GLY A 82 13.10 15.09 14.42
CA GLY A 82 13.97 16.10 15.03
C GLY A 82 13.42 16.66 16.34
N ALA A 83 12.13 16.43 16.62
CA ALA A 83 11.44 16.76 17.86
C ALA A 83 10.33 15.73 18.13
N ALA A 84 9.95 15.56 19.40
CA ALA A 84 8.83 14.71 19.76
C ALA A 84 7.50 15.28 19.25
N ILE A 85 6.60 14.41 18.83
CA ILE A 85 5.19 14.74 18.58
C ILE A 85 4.41 14.41 19.84
N THR A 86 4.00 15.45 20.56
CA THR A 86 3.46 15.31 21.93
C THR A 86 1.94 15.24 22.00
N ASP A 87 1.25 15.47 20.88
CA ASP A 87 -0.21 15.41 20.78
C ASP A 87 -0.68 14.66 19.54
N THR A 88 -1.99 14.48 19.41
CA THR A 88 -2.63 13.76 18.29
C THR A 88 -3.33 14.67 17.28
N THR A 89 -3.21 15.98 17.44
CA THR A 89 -3.98 16.98 16.66
C THR A 89 -3.11 17.89 15.81
N THR A 90 -1.91 18.23 16.30
CA THR A 90 -0.96 19.07 15.55
C THR A 90 -0.50 18.35 14.29
N LEU A 91 -0.68 19.00 13.14
CA LEU A 91 -0.32 18.43 11.83
C LEU A 91 1.18 18.49 11.59
N ALA A 92 1.78 19.68 11.69
CA ALA A 92 3.18 19.87 11.36
C ALA A 92 4.11 19.21 12.39
N PHE A 93 5.13 18.53 11.92
CA PHE A 93 6.19 17.96 12.75
C PHE A 93 7.57 18.24 12.15
N THR A 94 8.61 18.09 12.96
CA THR A 94 9.97 18.39 12.56
C THR A 94 10.77 17.11 12.35
N MET A 95 11.44 17.01 11.21
CA MET A 95 12.42 15.96 10.92
C MET A 95 13.83 16.42 11.28
N SER A 96 14.70 15.48 11.60
CA SER A 96 16.13 15.73 11.67
C SER A 96 16.68 16.14 10.31
N ALA A 97 17.75 16.94 10.29
CA ALA A 97 18.40 17.33 9.04
C ALA A 97 18.91 16.11 8.24
N GLY A 98 18.91 16.24 6.92
CA GLY A 98 19.39 15.18 6.01
C GLY A 98 18.36 14.11 5.66
N HIS A 99 17.08 14.30 6.02
CA HIS A 99 16.01 13.42 5.57
C HIS A 99 15.74 13.54 4.05
N SER A 100 15.09 12.52 3.47
CA SER A 100 14.69 12.48 2.04
C SER A 100 13.18 12.52 1.83
N VAL A 101 12.44 13.15 2.73
CA VAL A 101 10.98 13.31 2.59
C VAL A 101 10.66 14.23 1.43
N VAL A 102 9.72 13.82 0.59
CA VAL A 102 9.12 14.62 -0.48
C VAL A 102 7.60 14.66 -0.36
N VAL A 103 6.99 15.64 -1.02
CA VAL A 103 5.52 15.75 -1.10
C VAL A 103 4.95 14.46 -1.71
N GLU A 104 3.75 14.08 -1.28
CA GLU A 104 3.04 12.85 -1.68
C GLU A 104 3.66 11.55 -1.13
N ASN A 105 4.76 11.61 -0.37
CA ASN A 105 5.18 10.41 0.35
C ASN A 105 4.10 9.95 1.33
N ILE A 106 3.92 8.64 1.40
CA ILE A 106 3.23 8.00 2.51
C ILE A 106 4.30 7.62 3.53
N LEU A 107 4.26 8.27 4.69
CA LEU A 107 5.19 8.01 5.77
C LEU A 107 4.57 7.13 6.85
N LYS A 108 5.43 6.42 7.56
CA LYS A 108 5.08 5.66 8.75
C LYS A 108 6.04 6.04 9.88
N ILE A 109 5.46 6.39 11.03
CA ILE A 109 6.16 6.60 12.30
C ILE A 109 5.49 5.67 13.31
N ASP A 110 6.22 4.71 13.84
CA ASP A 110 5.69 3.59 14.62
C ASP A 110 4.53 2.89 13.88
N SER A 111 3.28 3.04 14.33
CA SER A 111 2.07 2.51 13.69
C SER A 111 1.23 3.55 12.96
N GLU A 112 1.55 4.84 13.10
CA GLU A 112 0.79 5.92 12.46
C GLU A 112 1.25 6.16 11.03
N LEU A 113 0.30 6.38 10.12
CA LEU A 113 0.54 6.68 8.71
C LEU A 113 0.20 8.15 8.42
N TYR A 114 0.98 8.73 7.50
CA TYR A 114 0.86 10.13 7.09
C TYR A 114 0.96 10.24 5.58
N ASN A 115 0.07 11.00 4.96
CA ASN A 115 0.20 11.42 3.57
C ASN A 115 0.70 12.86 3.55
N ILE A 116 1.85 13.12 2.94
CA ILE A 116 2.57 14.39 3.05
C ILE A 116 2.08 15.40 2.01
N SER A 117 1.58 16.53 2.50
CA SER A 117 1.11 17.64 1.66
C SER A 117 2.16 18.69 1.38
N THR A 118 2.99 19.04 2.38
CA THR A 118 4.06 20.03 2.19
C THR A 118 5.34 19.66 2.93
N VAL A 119 6.46 20.07 2.35
CA VAL A 119 7.79 19.90 2.92
C VAL A 119 8.50 21.27 2.85
N SER A 120 8.91 21.81 4.01
CA SER A 120 9.65 23.06 4.11
C SER A 120 10.88 22.85 4.99
N THR A 121 12.02 22.67 4.36
CA THR A 121 13.27 22.27 5.00
C THR A 121 13.05 21.05 5.89
N ASN A 122 13.04 21.20 7.21
CA ASN A 122 12.82 20.10 8.16
C ASN A 122 11.39 20.04 8.70
N THR A 123 10.51 20.97 8.32
CA THR A 123 9.11 20.97 8.74
C THR A 123 8.27 20.24 7.71
N ILE A 124 7.60 19.19 8.16
CA ILE A 124 6.76 18.32 7.35
C ILE A 124 5.31 18.52 7.78
N THR A 125 4.42 18.72 6.82
CA THR A 125 2.99 18.85 7.10
C THR A 125 2.22 17.79 6.33
N PRO A 126 1.58 16.83 7.00
CA PRO A 126 0.69 15.88 6.37
C PRO A 126 -0.68 16.49 6.06
N VAL A 127 -1.48 15.80 5.25
CA VAL A 127 -2.88 16.14 4.97
C VAL A 127 -3.72 16.04 6.24
N LYS A 128 -3.49 14.98 7.02
CA LYS A 128 -4.16 14.72 8.32
C LYS A 128 -3.29 13.79 9.18
N ARG A 129 -3.63 13.68 10.44
CA ARG A 129 -3.11 12.68 11.38
C ARG A 129 -3.86 11.36 11.23
N GLY A 130 -3.17 10.24 11.46
CA GLY A 130 -3.80 8.93 11.42
C GLY A 130 -4.40 8.59 10.07
N ASP A 131 -3.66 8.77 8.99
CA ASP A 131 -4.15 8.50 7.64
C ASP A 131 -4.24 6.99 7.34
N ASN A 132 -4.92 6.64 6.24
CA ASN A 132 -5.08 5.25 5.76
C ASN A 132 -5.56 4.25 6.85
N GLY A 133 -6.45 4.70 7.75
CA GLY A 133 -7.03 3.88 8.82
C GLY A 133 -6.13 3.66 10.03
N SER A 134 -4.95 4.30 10.09
CA SER A 134 -4.14 4.31 11.30
C SER A 134 -4.70 5.30 12.34
N THR A 135 -4.25 5.17 13.58
CA THR A 135 -4.67 6.07 14.67
C THR A 135 -3.57 7.08 14.98
N ALA A 136 -3.95 8.35 15.14
CA ALA A 136 -3.02 9.39 15.54
C ALA A 136 -2.45 9.09 16.94
N ALA A 137 -1.14 9.20 17.08
CA ALA A 137 -0.40 8.87 18.30
C ALA A 137 0.68 9.90 18.62
N THR A 138 1.21 9.86 19.83
CA THR A 138 2.42 10.61 20.20
C THR A 138 3.67 9.82 19.78
N HIS A 139 4.74 10.54 19.40
CA HIS A 139 6.00 9.93 18.98
C HIS A 139 7.18 10.57 19.67
N LEU A 140 8.18 9.79 20.01
CA LEU A 140 9.38 10.28 20.66
C LEU A 140 10.30 11.00 19.67
N ASN A 141 11.07 11.96 20.19
CA ASN A 141 12.19 12.52 19.43
C ASN A 141 13.17 11.42 19.01
N GLY A 142 13.65 11.46 17.77
CA GLY A 142 14.51 10.44 17.22
C GLY A 142 13.80 9.17 16.71
N ALA A 143 12.48 9.07 16.81
CA ALA A 143 11.74 7.96 16.22
C ALA A 143 12.02 7.86 14.71
N THR A 144 12.25 6.65 14.22
CA THR A 144 12.54 6.40 12.80
C THR A 144 11.32 6.65 11.94
N VAL A 145 11.52 7.39 10.87
CA VAL A 145 10.51 7.69 9.87
C VAL A 145 10.77 6.86 8.62
N TYR A 146 9.76 6.11 8.20
CA TYR A 146 9.81 5.27 7.02
C TYR A 146 8.93 5.86 5.92
N ALA A 147 9.37 5.73 4.66
CA ALA A 147 8.56 6.03 3.48
C ALA A 147 8.13 4.73 2.79
N TRP A 148 6.88 4.70 2.35
CA TRP A 148 6.35 3.63 1.51
C TRP A 148 7.11 3.55 0.19
N GLN A 149 7.53 2.35 -0.17
CA GLN A 149 8.15 2.05 -1.46
C GLN A 149 7.21 1.17 -2.27
N PRO A 150 6.65 1.67 -3.37
CA PRO A 150 5.93 0.78 -4.30
C PRO A 150 6.89 -0.23 -4.93
N MET A 151 6.35 -1.34 -5.41
CA MET A 151 7.11 -2.36 -6.13
C MET A 151 7.87 -1.75 -7.33
N ASP A 152 9.06 -2.29 -7.61
CA ASP A 152 9.90 -1.76 -8.68
C ASP A 152 9.24 -1.91 -10.07
N GLU A 153 8.51 -3.00 -10.29
CA GLU A 153 7.73 -3.21 -11.50
C GLU A 153 6.64 -2.15 -11.69
N ILE A 154 5.95 -1.76 -10.60
CA ILE A 154 4.94 -0.69 -10.65
C ILE A 154 5.60 0.64 -11.01
N LYS A 155 6.77 0.95 -10.42
CA LYS A 155 7.53 2.16 -10.77
C LYS A 155 7.91 2.19 -12.24
N GLN A 156 8.45 1.08 -12.75
CA GLN A 156 8.86 0.96 -14.15
C GLN A 156 7.67 1.15 -15.09
N ILE A 157 6.59 0.43 -14.89
CA ILE A 157 5.37 0.52 -15.72
C ILE A 157 4.78 1.93 -15.68
N THR A 158 4.77 2.57 -14.49
CA THR A 158 4.30 3.96 -14.36
C THR A 158 5.17 4.92 -15.19
N LEU A 159 6.50 4.75 -15.17
CA LEU A 159 7.42 5.54 -15.98
C LEU A 159 7.22 5.30 -17.49
N GLU A 160 7.01 4.05 -17.92
CA GLU A 160 6.73 3.73 -19.33
C GLU A 160 5.44 4.39 -19.81
N ILE A 161 4.36 4.33 -19.00
CA ILE A 161 3.08 4.98 -19.32
C ILE A 161 3.26 6.51 -19.37
N ALA A 162 3.93 7.09 -18.38
CA ALA A 162 4.18 8.52 -18.33
C ALA A 162 5.04 8.99 -19.51
N HIS A 163 6.09 8.26 -19.84
CA HIS A 163 6.95 8.53 -21.01
C HIS A 163 6.15 8.46 -22.31
N SER A 164 5.34 7.42 -22.52
CA SER A 164 4.48 7.26 -23.70
C SER A 164 3.49 8.43 -23.81
N ALA A 165 2.84 8.82 -22.70
CA ALA A 165 1.93 9.95 -22.66
C ALA A 165 2.64 11.29 -22.98
N TYR A 166 3.84 11.49 -22.42
CA TYR A 166 4.66 12.68 -22.68
C TYR A 166 5.08 12.78 -24.14
N MET A 167 5.60 11.68 -24.72
CA MET A 167 6.04 11.64 -26.11
C MET A 167 4.90 11.88 -27.10
N ARG A 168 3.69 11.40 -26.81
CA ARG A 168 2.50 11.70 -27.61
C ARG A 168 2.12 13.18 -27.56
N ARG A 169 2.23 13.81 -26.41
CA ARG A 169 1.81 15.21 -26.22
C ARG A 169 2.87 16.22 -26.70
N PHE A 170 4.15 15.95 -26.47
CA PHE A 170 5.23 16.91 -26.62
C PHE A 170 6.36 16.45 -27.55
N GLY A 171 6.42 15.15 -27.88
CA GLY A 171 7.46 14.60 -28.73
C GLY A 171 7.35 15.14 -30.16
N LYS A 172 8.47 15.62 -30.70
CA LYS A 172 8.55 16.03 -32.11
C LYS A 172 8.54 14.86 -33.09
N ASN A 173 8.72 13.64 -32.59
CA ASN A 173 8.70 12.44 -33.41
C ASN A 173 7.26 11.92 -33.52
N THR A 174 6.63 12.36 -34.56
CA THR A 174 5.39 11.85 -35.12
C THR A 174 5.46 10.38 -35.57
N GLY A 175 6.52 9.66 -35.25
CA GLY A 175 6.68 8.24 -35.61
C GLY A 175 5.70 7.28 -34.94
N GLU A 176 4.95 7.74 -33.94
CA GLU A 176 3.83 6.99 -33.34
C GLU A 176 2.46 7.45 -33.85
N SER A 177 2.41 8.45 -34.73
CA SER A 177 1.20 8.69 -35.53
C SER A 177 1.02 7.51 -36.48
N ALA A 178 -0.24 7.14 -36.70
CA ALA A 178 -0.61 6.04 -37.57
C ALA A 178 0.39 5.83 -38.77
N THR A 179 1.20 4.81 -38.68
CA THR A 179 2.19 4.51 -39.74
C THR A 179 1.49 3.67 -40.76
N VAL A 180 1.37 4.22 -42.00
CA VAL A 180 0.92 3.44 -43.15
C VAL A 180 2.13 2.66 -43.62
N THR A 181 2.10 1.35 -43.46
CA THR A 181 3.13 0.47 -44.05
C THR A 181 2.96 0.40 -45.59
N GLY A 182 4.00 0.02 -46.33
CA GLY A 182 3.90 -0.16 -47.76
C GLY A 182 2.83 -1.17 -48.21
N ALA A 183 2.26 -1.94 -47.29
CA ALA A 183 1.12 -2.84 -47.49
C ALA A 183 -0.22 -2.21 -47.20
N GLY A 184 -0.27 -0.89 -46.91
CA GLY A 184 -1.51 -0.15 -46.59
C GLY A 184 -2.08 -0.40 -45.18
N VAL A 185 -1.34 -1.05 -44.29
CA VAL A 185 -1.77 -1.29 -42.90
C VAL A 185 -1.53 -0.03 -42.07
N VAL A 186 -2.60 0.51 -41.50
CA VAL A 186 -2.52 1.62 -40.57
C VAL A 186 -2.30 1.07 -39.17
N LEU A 187 -1.11 1.32 -38.62
CA LEU A 187 -0.79 1.02 -37.23
C LEU A 187 -1.12 2.26 -36.40
N THR A 188 -2.18 2.18 -35.60
CA THR A 188 -2.47 3.20 -34.59
C THR A 188 -1.72 2.86 -33.28
N PRO A 189 -0.93 3.79 -32.74
CA PRO A 189 -0.27 3.57 -31.45
C PRO A 189 -1.32 3.28 -30.37
N ARG A 190 -1.05 2.30 -29.54
CA ARG A 190 -1.90 2.04 -28.37
C ARG A 190 -1.70 3.15 -27.35
N ASP A 191 -2.77 3.52 -26.66
CA ASP A 191 -2.71 4.53 -25.59
C ASP A 191 -1.82 4.10 -24.41
N ILE A 192 -1.73 2.80 -24.18
CA ILE A 192 -0.90 2.22 -23.15
C ILE A 192 0.09 1.23 -23.82
N PRO A 193 1.40 1.28 -23.47
CA PRO A 193 2.38 0.32 -23.98
C PRO A 193 1.94 -1.12 -23.76
N ALA A 194 2.30 -2.02 -24.67
CA ALA A 194 1.89 -3.43 -24.60
C ALA A 194 2.44 -4.13 -23.33
N SER A 195 3.66 -3.77 -22.89
CA SER A 195 4.27 -4.21 -21.64
C SER A 195 3.40 -3.83 -20.43
N ALA A 196 2.96 -2.57 -20.39
CA ALA A 196 2.10 -2.07 -19.33
C ALA A 196 0.71 -2.72 -19.34
N GLN A 197 0.14 -2.97 -20.52
CA GLN A 197 -1.14 -3.69 -20.64
C GLN A 197 -1.04 -5.13 -20.13
N SER A 198 0.03 -5.84 -20.48
CA SER A 198 0.27 -7.20 -20.00
C SER A 198 0.38 -7.22 -18.48
N PHE A 199 1.21 -6.35 -17.90
CA PHE A 199 1.37 -6.24 -16.46
C PHE A 199 0.05 -5.93 -15.75
N ILE A 200 -0.72 -4.94 -16.22
CA ILE A 200 -2.03 -4.58 -15.65
C ILE A 200 -2.99 -5.78 -15.71
N SER A 201 -2.96 -6.52 -16.83
CA SER A 201 -3.79 -7.72 -16.99
C SER A 201 -3.40 -8.83 -16.01
N ASP A 202 -2.11 -9.05 -15.81
CA ASP A 202 -1.59 -10.07 -14.90
C ASP A 202 -1.87 -9.73 -13.43
N MET A 203 -1.79 -8.44 -13.09
CA MET A 203 -2.10 -7.93 -11.75
C MET A 203 -3.60 -7.78 -11.49
N ARG A 204 -4.43 -7.86 -12.53
CA ARG A 204 -5.87 -7.76 -12.36
C ARG A 204 -6.40 -8.94 -11.57
N ARG A 205 -6.99 -8.63 -10.41
CA ARG A 205 -7.60 -9.62 -9.54
C ARG A 205 -8.65 -10.42 -10.30
N ARG A 206 -8.50 -11.75 -10.33
CA ARG A 206 -9.54 -12.66 -10.82
C ARG A 206 -10.62 -12.72 -9.74
N VAL A 207 -11.71 -12.02 -9.98
CA VAL A 207 -12.91 -12.16 -9.16
C VAL A 207 -13.54 -13.51 -9.54
N TRP A 208 -13.43 -14.48 -8.66
CA TRP A 208 -14.22 -15.71 -8.78
C TRP A 208 -15.68 -15.36 -8.46
N ARG A 209 -16.56 -15.53 -9.43
CA ARG A 209 -18.00 -15.46 -9.24
C ARG A 209 -18.54 -16.82 -8.82
#